data_511558545ac0be95356552010e958289
#
_entry.id   511558545ac0be95356552010e958289
#
_cell.length_a   1.000
_cell.length_b   1.000
_cell.length_c   1.000
_cell.angle_alpha   90.00
_cell.angle_beta   90.00
_cell.angle_gamma   90.00
#
_symmetry.space_group_name_H-M   'P 1'
#
loop_
_entity.id
_entity.type
_entity.pdbx_description
1 polymer ?
#
loop_
_entity_poly.entity_id
_entity_poly.type
_entity_poly.pdbx_seq_one_letter_code
_entity_poly.pdbx_strand_id
1 'polypeptide(L)' 'MIENRKRAVSVTKAGEALIRQLFRAVESVPNGKPAVTSPEARKRIVQLIGKIDTEVLWPIYKLHPDLEPVGLRKKRMP' A
#
# COMPACT_ATOMS: atom_id res chain seq x y z
N MET A 1 -14.16 -8.05 -8.73
CA MET A 1 -13.14 -7.10 -9.24
C MET A 1 -13.79 -5.77 -9.58
N ILE A 2 -13.09 -4.66 -9.33
CA ILE A 2 -13.65 -3.33 -9.54
C ILE A 2 -13.44 -2.90 -10.98
N GLU A 3 -14.48 -3.02 -11.79
CA GLU A 3 -14.43 -2.66 -13.21
C GLU A 3 -14.76 -1.18 -13.45
N ASN A 4 -15.56 -0.58 -12.57
CA ASN A 4 -15.92 0.84 -12.66
C ASN A 4 -14.70 1.70 -12.34
N ARG A 5 -14.28 2.53 -13.30
CA ARG A 5 -13.07 3.36 -13.14
C ARG A 5 -13.15 4.33 -11.97
N LYS A 6 -14.29 4.96 -11.73
CA LYS A 6 -14.44 5.89 -10.60
C LYS A 6 -14.24 5.18 -9.28
N ARG A 7 -14.80 3.99 -9.12
CA ARG A 7 -14.62 3.19 -7.91
C ARG A 7 -13.19 2.69 -7.80
N ALA A 8 -12.59 2.29 -8.92
CA ALA A 8 -11.20 1.85 -8.94
C ALA A 8 -10.27 2.97 -8.46
N VAL A 9 -10.45 4.19 -8.96
CA VAL A 9 -9.67 5.35 -8.53
C VAL A 9 -9.84 5.60 -7.05
N SER A 10 -11.08 5.58 -6.56
CA SER A 10 -11.39 5.83 -5.16
C SER A 10 -10.74 4.79 -4.24
N VAL A 11 -10.88 3.51 -4.57
CA VAL A 11 -10.30 2.42 -3.77
C VAL A 11 -8.78 2.47 -3.82
N THR A 12 -8.20 2.76 -4.99
CA THR A 12 -6.75 2.87 -5.15
C THR A 12 -6.19 3.98 -4.26
N LYS A 13 -6.81 5.15 -4.28
CA LYS A 13 -6.38 6.27 -3.43
C LYS A 13 -6.48 5.93 -1.95
N ALA A 14 -7.57 5.31 -1.55
CA ALA A 14 -7.76 4.90 -0.15
C ALA A 14 -6.72 3.86 0.27
N GLY A 15 -6.46 2.87 -0.57
CA GLY A 15 -5.47 1.83 -0.29
C GLY A 15 -4.06 2.40 -0.19
N GLU A 16 -3.68 3.29 -1.10
CA GLU A 16 -2.37 3.93 -1.08
C GLU A 16 -2.20 4.81 0.16
N ALA A 17 -3.24 5.56 0.54
CA ALA A 17 -3.20 6.39 1.73
C ALA A 17 -3.06 5.53 2.99
N LEU A 18 -3.78 4.41 3.05
CA LEU A 18 -3.69 3.48 4.18
C LEU A 18 -2.29 2.90 4.30
N ILE A 19 -1.69 2.49 3.18
CA ILE A 19 -0.33 1.96 3.17
C ILE A 19 0.65 3.01 3.71
N ARG A 20 0.54 4.26 3.28
CA ARG A 20 1.41 5.33 3.76
C ARG A 20 1.25 5.54 5.27
N GLN A 21 0.03 5.53 5.78
CA GLN A 21 -0.21 5.69 7.20
C GLN A 21 0.37 4.52 8.00
N LEU A 22 0.24 3.30 7.50
CA LEU A 22 0.81 2.12 8.15
C LEU A 22 2.34 2.17 8.16
N PHE A 23 2.95 2.61 7.06
CA PHE A 23 4.40 2.80 7.02
C PHE A 23 4.87 3.82 8.05
N ARG A 24 4.16 4.93 8.19
CA ARG A 24 4.49 5.94 9.19
C ARG A 24 4.42 5.38 10.61
N ALA A 25 3.49 4.48 10.86
CA ALA A 25 3.37 3.87 12.18
C ALA A 25 4.57 3.00 12.55
N VAL A 26 5.26 2.44 11.57
CA VAL A 26 6.42 1.56 11.80
C VAL A 26 7.76 2.22 11.52
N GLU A 27 7.78 3.39 10.88
CA GLU A 27 9.02 4.10 10.60
C GLU A 27 9.65 4.67 11.86
N SER A 28 10.98 4.64 11.92
CA SER A 28 11.74 5.35 12.94
C SER A 28 11.86 6.82 12.50
N VAL A 29 11.49 7.74 13.38
CA VAL A 29 11.64 9.18 13.11
C VAL A 29 12.80 9.74 13.90
N PRO A 30 13.57 10.71 13.33
CA PRO A 30 14.78 11.23 13.99
C PRO A 30 14.52 11.79 15.40
N ASN A 31 13.41 12.45 15.60
CA ASN A 31 13.10 13.15 16.84
C ASN A 31 11.95 12.55 17.62
N GLY A 32 11.61 11.29 17.36
CA GLY A 32 10.50 10.66 18.05
C GLY A 32 10.56 9.16 18.00
N LYS A 33 9.73 8.54 18.81
CA LYS A 33 9.60 7.08 18.78
C LYS A 33 8.50 6.70 17.79
N PRO A 34 8.66 5.60 17.03
CA PRO A 34 7.58 5.13 16.18
C PRO A 34 6.35 4.80 17.02
N ALA A 35 5.16 4.97 16.44
CA ALA A 35 3.92 4.64 17.11
C ALA A 35 3.85 3.16 17.51
N VAL A 36 4.49 2.30 16.70
CA VAL A 36 4.54 0.86 16.95
C VAL A 36 5.98 0.47 17.26
N THR A 37 6.23 0.03 18.50
CA THR A 37 7.58 -0.35 18.96
C THR A 37 7.77 -1.85 19.05
N SER A 38 6.69 -2.63 19.19
CA SER A 38 6.78 -4.08 19.29
C SER A 38 7.24 -4.69 17.95
N PRO A 39 8.31 -5.52 17.95
CA PRO A 39 8.76 -6.18 16.73
C PRO A 39 7.69 -7.05 16.08
N GLU A 40 6.87 -7.74 16.87
CA GLU A 40 5.80 -8.57 16.35
C GLU A 40 4.72 -7.74 15.68
N ALA A 41 4.31 -6.63 16.30
CA ALA A 41 3.31 -5.75 15.73
C ALA A 41 3.81 -5.12 14.44
N ARG A 42 5.08 -4.70 14.41
CA ARG A 42 5.69 -4.15 13.20
C ARG A 42 5.67 -5.17 12.06
N LYS A 43 6.03 -6.40 12.34
CA LYS A 43 6.02 -7.48 11.36
C LYS A 43 4.62 -7.70 10.78
N ARG A 44 3.60 -7.72 11.64
CA ARG A 44 2.22 -7.89 11.21
C ARG A 44 1.74 -6.73 10.34
N ILE A 45 2.13 -5.51 10.69
CA ILE A 45 1.76 -4.34 9.88
C ILE A 45 2.41 -4.41 8.50
N VAL A 46 3.69 -4.79 8.43
CA VAL A 46 4.37 -4.96 7.14
C VAL A 46 3.70 -6.04 6.29
N GLN A 47 3.31 -7.14 6.91
CA GLN A 47 2.57 -8.20 6.22
C GLN A 47 1.22 -7.70 5.71
N LEU A 48 0.52 -6.90 6.50
CA LEU A 48 -0.76 -6.32 6.10
C LEU A 48 -0.60 -5.37 4.91
N ILE A 49 0.45 -4.56 4.92
CA ILE A 49 0.77 -3.68 3.80
C ILE A 49 0.94 -4.50 2.52
N GLY A 50 1.67 -5.61 2.59
CA GLY A 50 1.84 -6.52 1.47
C GLY A 50 0.53 -7.10 0.97
N LYS A 51 -0.37 -7.47 1.89
CA LYS A 51 -1.68 -7.99 1.51
C LYS A 51 -2.56 -6.94 0.84
N ILE A 52 -2.53 -5.71 1.33
CA ILE A 52 -3.27 -4.61 0.70
C ILE A 52 -2.78 -4.42 -0.73
N ASP A 53 -1.47 -4.42 -0.93
CA ASP A 53 -0.89 -4.27 -2.26
C ASP A 53 -1.28 -5.42 -3.18
N THR A 54 -1.14 -6.67 -2.74
CA THR A 54 -1.34 -7.83 -3.60
C THR A 54 -2.80 -8.22 -3.78
N GLU A 55 -3.63 -8.07 -2.75
CA GLU A 55 -5.02 -8.54 -2.78
C GLU A 55 -6.02 -7.46 -3.16
N VAL A 56 -5.69 -6.19 -2.94
CA VAL A 56 -6.57 -5.08 -3.25
C VAL A 56 -6.07 -4.27 -4.44
N LEU A 57 -4.85 -3.74 -4.36
CA LEU A 57 -4.34 -2.82 -5.38
C LEU A 57 -3.90 -3.54 -6.66
N TRP A 58 -3.21 -4.65 -6.55
CA TRP A 58 -2.72 -5.37 -7.71
C TRP A 58 -3.81 -5.77 -8.71
N PRO A 59 -4.95 -6.35 -8.25
CA PRO A 59 -6.04 -6.68 -9.18
C PRO A 59 -6.61 -5.45 -9.88
N ILE A 60 -6.67 -4.31 -9.18
CA ILE A 60 -7.15 -3.06 -9.76
C ILE A 60 -6.16 -2.55 -10.82
N TYR A 61 -4.87 -2.62 -10.52
CA TYR A 61 -3.83 -2.19 -11.46
C TYR A 61 -3.81 -3.05 -12.73
N LYS A 62 -4.18 -4.31 -12.64
CA LYS A 62 -4.30 -5.18 -13.81
C LYS A 62 -5.40 -4.71 -14.76
N LEU A 63 -6.50 -4.21 -14.22
CA LEU A 63 -7.61 -3.68 -15.02
C LEU A 63 -7.38 -2.24 -15.46
N HIS A 64 -6.68 -1.46 -14.64
CA HIS A 64 -6.41 -0.05 -14.88
C HIS A 64 -4.93 0.25 -14.67
N PRO A 65 -4.06 -0.16 -15.62
CA PRO A 65 -2.61 -0.05 -15.43
C PRO A 65 -2.12 1.39 -15.19
N ASP A 66 -2.84 2.37 -15.71
CA ASP A 66 -2.49 3.78 -15.54
C ASP A 66 -2.63 4.29 -14.10
N LEU A 67 -3.34 3.53 -13.25
CA LEU A 67 -3.48 3.90 -11.84
C LEU A 67 -2.29 3.43 -10.99
N GLU A 68 -1.47 2.53 -11.52
CA GLU A 68 -0.30 2.03 -10.81
C GLU A 68 0.81 3.08 -10.78
N PRO A 69 1.39 3.39 -9.60
CA PRO A 69 2.51 4.31 -9.53
C PRO A 69 3.68 3.86 -10.41
N VAL A 70 4.27 4.79 -11.14
CA VAL A 70 5.35 4.48 -12.10
C VAL A 70 6.52 3.73 -11.44
N GLY A 71 6.88 4.11 -10.21
CA GLY A 71 7.96 3.44 -9.49
C GLY A 71 7.68 1.96 -9.23
N LEU A 72 6.46 1.61 -8.87
CA LEU A 72 6.06 0.21 -8.65
C LEU A 72 6.00 -0.56 -9.96
N ARG A 73 5.54 0.10 -11.02
CA ARG A 73 5.51 -0.50 -12.36
C ARG A 73 6.89 -0.97 -12.79
N LYS A 74 7.89 -0.10 -12.63
CA LYS A 74 9.26 -0.42 -13.02
C LYS A 74 9.83 -1.58 -12.23
N LYS A 75 9.48 -1.68 -10.95
CA LYS A 75 9.95 -2.77 -10.10
C LYS A 75 9.33 -4.11 -10.45
N ARG A 76 8.11 -4.11 -10.99
CA ARG A 76 7.40 -5.33 -11.33
C ARG A 76 7.72 -5.86 -12.72
N MET A 77 8.17 -4.99 -13.58
CA MET A 77 8.57 -5.39 -14.93
C MET A 77 9.95 -6.03 -14.89
N PRO A 78 10.10 -7.23 -15.47
CA PRO A 78 11.42 -7.85 -15.57
C PRO A 78 12.34 -7.06 -16.48
#